data_9200dc8a16fc1d167eaac3b1e6bee83a
#
_entry.id   9200dc8a16fc1d167eaac3b1e6bee83a
#
_cell.length_a   1.000
_cell.length_b   1.000
_cell.length_c   1.000
_cell.angle_alpha   90.00
_cell.angle_beta   90.00
_cell.angle_gamma   90.00
#
_symmetry.space_group_name_H-M   'P 1'
#
loop_
_entity.id
_entity.type
_entity.pdbx_description
1 polymer ?
#
loop_
_entity_poly.entity_id
_entity_poly.type
_entity_poly.pdbx_seq_one_letter_code
_entity_poly.pdbx_strand_id
1 'polypeptide(L)'
;MAQKQAPHPRRKGSVVWATVLSWLSSLLLALLALCLVLMTTICSASYMKEQVNRSDFNEAAYSYLYDNFISYGASSGFSADVMTAALSRDQITADMAGSITRLYQGDTAIDTRNAILNTTYDNLINDLNSRGVEVTSDVESAVVVVADACRLDYANYVTVPLASQLYTFIEKCSRVVPVAVAIMAVLCAVSLFVMLRLAGSSRYGVRCLTFAFTAAAALCALAATIIFPAIHMEALSINPASVKQLIVTYVQNLFGRFGLFAIIYGAVAVILLALTITARSRMKRRQNI
;
A
#
# COMPACT_ATOMS: atom_id res chain seq x y z
N MET A 1 -36.50 -21.58 52.62
CA MET A 1 -36.73 -20.13 52.30
C MET A 1 -35.49 -19.60 51.58
N ALA A 2 -35.54 -19.46 50.26
CA ALA A 2 -34.39 -18.92 49.48
C ALA A 2 -34.48 -17.41 49.47
N GLN A 3 -33.54 -16.76 50.12
CA GLN A 3 -33.41 -15.28 50.12
C GLN A 3 -33.10 -14.82 48.71
N LYS A 4 -34.06 -14.19 48.06
CA LYS A 4 -33.91 -13.50 46.80
C LYS A 4 -32.99 -12.27 47.03
N GLN A 5 -31.68 -12.44 46.75
CA GLN A 5 -30.73 -11.34 46.77
C GLN A 5 -31.26 -10.22 45.86
N ALA A 6 -31.58 -9.07 46.47
CA ALA A 6 -31.97 -7.85 45.75
C ALA A 6 -30.86 -7.44 44.77
N PRO A 7 -31.20 -7.04 43.55
CA PRO A 7 -30.19 -6.57 42.62
C PRO A 7 -29.53 -5.29 43.16
N HIS A 8 -28.21 -5.35 43.32
CA HIS A 8 -27.43 -4.15 43.73
C HIS A 8 -27.73 -2.99 42.81
N PRO A 9 -28.03 -1.78 43.39
CA PRO A 9 -28.31 -0.60 42.59
C PRO A 9 -27.09 -0.25 41.72
N ARG A 10 -27.32 -0.18 40.43
CA ARG A 10 -26.28 0.26 39.46
C ARG A 10 -25.82 1.65 39.86
N ARG A 11 -24.53 1.82 40.20
CA ARG A 11 -23.94 3.14 40.34
C ARG A 11 -24.06 3.87 39.00
N LYS A 12 -24.87 4.93 38.91
CA LYS A 12 -25.11 5.73 37.69
C LYS A 12 -23.78 6.13 37.00
N GLY A 13 -22.74 6.41 37.79
CA GLY A 13 -21.40 6.71 37.29
C GLY A 13 -20.73 5.64 36.46
N SER A 14 -20.94 4.32 36.75
CA SER A 14 -20.29 3.25 35.99
C SER A 14 -20.84 3.12 34.56
N VAL A 15 -22.11 3.46 34.34
CA VAL A 15 -22.73 3.43 33.02
C VAL A 15 -22.20 4.55 32.13
N VAL A 16 -22.03 5.76 32.67
CA VAL A 16 -21.46 6.90 31.92
C VAL A 16 -20.01 6.57 31.51
N TRP A 17 -19.19 6.09 32.43
CA TRP A 17 -17.82 5.70 32.12
C TRP A 17 -17.71 4.58 31.08
N ALA A 18 -18.60 3.58 31.10
CA ALA A 18 -18.62 2.52 30.12
C ALA A 18 -18.99 3.06 28.72
N THR A 19 -19.89 4.05 28.63
CA THR A 19 -20.24 4.70 27.36
C THR A 19 -19.09 5.53 26.81
N VAL A 20 -18.44 6.35 27.65
CA VAL A 20 -17.27 7.13 27.27
C VAL A 20 -16.14 6.22 26.78
N LEU A 21 -15.90 5.12 27.50
CA LEU A 21 -14.88 4.15 27.13
C LEU A 21 -15.21 3.41 25.83
N SER A 22 -16.49 3.17 25.55
CA SER A 22 -16.95 2.58 24.27
C SER A 22 -16.63 3.52 23.10
N TRP A 23 -16.83 4.81 23.25
CA TRP A 23 -16.46 5.81 22.25
C TRP A 23 -14.93 5.88 22.07
N LEU A 24 -14.18 5.91 23.17
CA LEU A 24 -12.71 5.88 23.12
C LEU A 24 -12.20 4.59 22.43
N SER A 25 -12.81 3.44 22.75
CA SER A 25 -12.47 2.15 22.11
C SER A 25 -12.71 2.18 20.59
N SER A 26 -13.75 2.88 20.10
CA SER A 26 -13.97 2.98 18.65
C SER A 26 -12.88 3.78 17.94
N LEU A 27 -12.38 4.85 18.58
CA LEU A 27 -11.24 5.61 18.05
C LEU A 27 -9.95 4.78 18.06
N LEU A 28 -9.70 4.05 19.16
CA LEU A 28 -8.53 3.17 19.24
C LEU A 28 -8.55 2.07 18.18
N LEU A 29 -9.72 1.47 17.92
CA LEU A 29 -9.89 0.48 16.85
C LEU A 29 -9.66 1.08 15.47
N ALA A 30 -10.15 2.29 15.20
CA ALA A 30 -9.89 2.99 13.94
C ALA A 30 -8.41 3.35 13.77
N LEU A 31 -7.74 3.80 14.83
CA LEU A 31 -6.29 4.05 14.83
C LEU A 31 -5.48 2.76 14.65
N LEU A 32 -5.91 1.66 15.25
CA LEU A 32 -5.30 0.36 15.04
C LEU A 32 -5.41 -0.06 13.56
N ALA A 33 -6.58 0.12 12.94
CA ALA A 33 -6.76 -0.12 11.51
C ALA A 33 -5.83 0.76 10.67
N LEU A 34 -5.68 2.04 10.99
CA LEU A 34 -4.73 2.94 10.33
C LEU A 34 -3.29 2.41 10.41
N CYS A 35 -2.84 2.05 11.62
CA CYS A 35 -1.48 1.51 11.80
C CYS A 35 -1.27 0.20 11.02
N LEU A 36 -2.27 -0.69 10.99
CA LEU A 36 -2.22 -1.95 10.22
C LEU A 36 -2.21 -1.69 8.71
N VAL A 37 -2.99 -0.73 8.22
CA VAL A 37 -2.94 -0.32 6.81
C VAL A 37 -1.54 0.19 6.46
N LEU A 38 -0.97 1.11 7.24
CA LEU A 38 0.40 1.62 7.00
C LEU A 38 1.44 0.50 7.01
N MET A 39 1.34 -0.44 7.95
CA MET A 39 2.24 -1.58 8.05
C MET A 39 2.17 -2.50 6.82
N THR A 40 0.96 -2.77 6.31
CA THR A 40 0.75 -3.68 5.18
C THR A 40 0.89 -3.02 3.81
N THR A 41 1.01 -1.70 3.75
CA THR A 41 1.17 -0.93 2.50
C THR A 41 2.55 -0.27 2.42
N ILE A 42 2.80 0.78 3.21
CA ILE A 42 4.04 1.57 3.12
C ILE A 42 5.27 0.75 3.51
N CYS A 43 5.15 -0.12 4.53
CA CYS A 43 6.26 -0.95 4.99
C CYS A 43 6.43 -2.25 4.17
N SER A 44 5.70 -2.44 3.07
CA SER A 44 5.68 -3.69 2.30
C SER A 44 6.19 -3.50 0.88
N ALA A 45 7.36 -4.05 0.57
CA ALA A 45 7.90 -4.10 -0.79
C ALA A 45 6.96 -4.86 -1.75
N SER A 46 6.32 -5.94 -1.29
CA SER A 46 5.38 -6.72 -2.09
C SER A 46 4.17 -5.89 -2.50
N TYR A 47 3.66 -5.04 -1.60
CA TYR A 47 2.56 -4.14 -1.92
C TYR A 47 2.96 -3.12 -2.99
N MET A 48 4.14 -2.50 -2.86
CA MET A 48 4.63 -1.55 -3.87
C MET A 48 4.79 -2.19 -5.24
N LYS A 49 5.37 -3.40 -5.33
CA LYS A 49 5.48 -4.16 -6.58
C LYS A 49 4.11 -4.46 -7.19
N GLU A 50 3.15 -4.85 -6.37
CA GLU A 50 1.78 -5.12 -6.82
C GLU A 50 1.13 -3.85 -7.40
N GLN A 51 1.35 -2.67 -6.80
CA GLN A 51 0.81 -1.41 -7.33
C GLN A 51 1.46 -1.02 -8.66
N VAL A 52 2.76 -1.20 -8.82
CA VAL A 52 3.45 -0.96 -10.10
C VAL A 52 2.85 -1.84 -11.20
N ASN A 53 2.61 -3.13 -10.92
CA ASN A 53 2.01 -4.04 -11.90
C ASN A 53 0.54 -3.68 -12.21
N ARG A 54 -0.23 -3.20 -11.22
CA ARG A 54 -1.64 -2.83 -11.40
C ARG A 54 -1.85 -1.49 -12.10
N SER A 55 -0.85 -0.63 -12.09
CA SER A 55 -0.94 0.73 -12.66
C SER A 55 -0.55 0.81 -14.14
N ASP A 56 -0.29 -0.32 -14.79
CA ASP A 56 0.25 -0.38 -16.16
C ASP A 56 1.55 0.42 -16.34
N PHE A 57 2.24 0.72 -15.22
CA PHE A 57 3.47 1.50 -15.24
C PHE A 57 4.56 0.85 -16.09
N ASN A 58 4.70 -0.47 -15.99
CA ASN A 58 5.71 -1.22 -16.75
C ASN A 58 5.48 -1.13 -18.27
N GLU A 59 4.22 -1.15 -18.72
CA GLU A 59 3.87 -0.98 -20.14
C GLU A 59 4.15 0.44 -20.62
N ALA A 60 3.82 1.44 -19.79
CA ALA A 60 4.13 2.84 -20.10
C ALA A 60 5.65 3.08 -20.13
N ALA A 61 6.41 2.45 -19.25
CA ALA A 61 7.87 2.50 -19.24
C ALA A 61 8.46 1.88 -20.51
N TYR A 62 7.96 0.71 -20.90
CA TYR A 62 8.39 0.05 -22.14
C TYR A 62 8.11 0.95 -23.36
N SER A 63 6.91 1.48 -23.48
CA SER A 63 6.53 2.34 -24.61
C SER A 63 7.42 3.57 -24.71
N TYR A 64 7.66 4.24 -23.57
CA TYR A 64 8.53 5.40 -23.52
C TYR A 64 9.99 5.09 -23.91
N LEU A 65 10.54 4.01 -23.37
CA LEU A 65 11.90 3.57 -23.71
C LEU A 65 12.03 3.15 -25.17
N TYR A 66 11.00 2.47 -25.69
CA TYR A 66 10.93 2.06 -27.09
C TYR A 66 11.01 3.27 -28.02
N ASP A 67 10.19 4.31 -27.78
CA ASP A 67 10.16 5.52 -28.59
C ASP A 67 11.49 6.32 -28.50
N ASN A 68 12.10 6.38 -27.31
CA ASN A 68 13.39 7.07 -27.14
C ASN A 68 14.53 6.33 -27.85
N PHE A 69 14.60 4.99 -27.72
CA PHE A 69 15.62 4.20 -28.38
C PHE A 69 15.54 4.36 -29.91
N ILE A 70 14.33 4.34 -30.49
CA ILE A 70 14.13 4.63 -31.91
C ILE A 70 14.62 6.04 -32.26
N SER A 71 14.31 7.04 -31.43
CA SER A 71 14.75 8.43 -31.65
C SER A 71 16.28 8.55 -31.69
N TYR A 72 16.98 7.87 -30.76
CA TYR A 72 18.46 7.84 -30.75
C TYR A 72 19.00 7.13 -32.00
N GLY A 73 18.37 6.03 -32.41
CA GLY A 73 18.75 5.30 -33.61
C GLY A 73 18.54 6.10 -34.89
N ALA A 74 17.39 6.78 -35.01
CA ALA A 74 17.05 7.58 -36.19
C ALA A 74 18.08 8.70 -36.45
N SER A 75 18.58 9.35 -35.40
CA SER A 75 19.61 10.39 -35.51
C SER A 75 20.99 9.83 -35.88
N SER A 76 21.23 8.53 -35.65
CA SER A 76 22.51 7.84 -35.84
C SER A 76 22.50 6.88 -37.04
N GLY A 77 21.38 6.78 -37.78
CA GLY A 77 21.25 5.93 -38.96
C GLY A 77 21.04 4.45 -38.68
N PHE A 78 20.62 4.09 -37.45
CA PHE A 78 20.27 2.71 -37.08
C PHE A 78 18.76 2.48 -37.22
N SER A 79 18.40 1.25 -37.56
CA SER A 79 16.99 0.85 -37.67
C SER A 79 16.34 0.67 -36.28
N ALA A 80 15.01 0.84 -36.24
CA ALA A 80 14.25 0.63 -35.02
C ALA A 80 14.47 -0.77 -34.40
N ASP A 81 14.50 -1.80 -35.23
CA ASP A 81 14.67 -3.20 -34.79
C ASP A 81 16.02 -3.42 -34.09
N VAL A 82 17.09 -2.81 -34.57
CA VAL A 82 18.42 -2.91 -33.95
C VAL A 82 18.45 -2.21 -32.60
N MET A 83 17.88 -1.01 -32.55
CA MET A 83 17.86 -0.18 -31.32
C MET A 83 17.02 -0.81 -30.21
N THR A 84 15.89 -1.39 -30.55
CA THR A 84 14.94 -1.92 -29.56
C THR A 84 15.18 -3.39 -29.22
N ALA A 85 16.11 -4.08 -29.89
CA ALA A 85 16.41 -5.49 -29.66
C ALA A 85 16.88 -5.79 -28.22
N ALA A 86 17.45 -4.80 -27.52
CA ALA A 86 17.86 -4.92 -26.13
C ALA A 86 16.69 -4.72 -25.14
N LEU A 87 15.52 -4.26 -25.59
CA LEU A 87 14.37 -3.98 -24.73
C LEU A 87 13.46 -5.20 -24.61
N SER A 88 13.15 -5.57 -23.39
CA SER A 88 12.17 -6.60 -23.06
C SER A 88 11.23 -6.11 -21.96
N ARG A 89 9.92 -6.32 -22.14
CA ARG A 89 8.90 -6.01 -21.12
C ARG A 89 9.13 -6.78 -19.83
N ASP A 90 9.47 -8.06 -19.96
CA ASP A 90 9.73 -8.94 -18.81
C ASP A 90 10.96 -8.46 -18.04
N GLN A 91 12.01 -8.03 -18.76
CA GLN A 91 13.23 -7.48 -18.15
C GLN A 91 12.95 -6.18 -17.40
N ILE A 92 12.19 -5.24 -17.99
CA ILE A 92 11.79 -3.98 -17.34
C ILE A 92 11.01 -4.28 -16.05
N THR A 93 10.05 -5.20 -16.11
CA THR A 93 9.25 -5.61 -14.96
C THR A 93 10.11 -6.24 -13.85
N ALA A 94 11.05 -7.11 -14.22
CA ALA A 94 11.97 -7.74 -13.28
C ALA A 94 12.93 -6.72 -12.64
N ASP A 95 13.48 -5.81 -13.45
CA ASP A 95 14.42 -4.78 -12.98
C ASP A 95 13.75 -3.75 -12.08
N MET A 96 12.52 -3.34 -12.41
CA MET A 96 11.73 -2.47 -11.54
C MET A 96 11.41 -3.16 -10.21
N ALA A 97 10.98 -4.43 -10.24
CA ALA A 97 10.72 -5.21 -9.04
C ALA A 97 12.01 -5.40 -8.20
N GLY A 98 13.14 -5.58 -8.85
CA GLY A 98 14.46 -5.63 -8.23
C GLY A 98 14.84 -4.30 -7.56
N SER A 99 14.63 -3.18 -8.24
CA SER A 99 14.89 -1.83 -7.71
C SER A 99 14.04 -1.52 -6.47
N ILE A 100 12.75 -1.90 -6.50
CA ILE A 100 11.88 -1.79 -5.32
C ILE A 100 12.42 -2.65 -4.17
N THR A 101 12.87 -3.89 -4.46
CA THR A 101 13.41 -4.76 -3.39
C THR A 101 14.65 -4.14 -2.75
N ARG A 102 15.59 -3.66 -3.55
CA ARG A 102 16.81 -2.97 -3.07
C ARG A 102 16.48 -1.74 -2.24
N LEU A 103 15.50 -0.92 -2.70
CA LEU A 103 15.04 0.23 -1.94
C LEU A 103 14.62 -0.15 -0.51
N TYR A 104 13.82 -1.21 -0.35
CA TYR A 104 13.38 -1.67 0.97
C TYR A 104 14.48 -2.35 1.81
N GLN A 105 15.57 -2.77 1.18
CA GLN A 105 16.78 -3.32 1.83
C GLN A 105 17.80 -2.24 2.19
N GLY A 106 17.57 -0.99 1.77
CA GLY A 106 18.49 0.13 2.04
C GLY A 106 19.59 0.29 1.02
N ASP A 107 19.57 -0.49 -0.05
CA ASP A 107 20.46 -0.31 -1.17
C ASP A 107 19.87 0.75 -2.13
N THR A 108 20.33 1.98 -1.94
CA THR A 108 19.94 3.14 -2.77
C THR A 108 20.96 3.45 -3.87
N ALA A 109 21.95 2.59 -4.08
CA ALA A 109 22.93 2.75 -5.12
C ALA A 109 22.26 2.72 -6.50
N ILE A 110 22.70 3.63 -7.37
CA ILE A 110 22.25 3.64 -8.77
C ILE A 110 22.84 2.40 -9.43
N ASP A 111 21.97 1.53 -9.89
CA ASP A 111 22.36 0.40 -10.71
C ASP A 111 22.73 0.92 -12.10
N THR A 112 23.96 0.70 -12.51
CA THR A 112 24.48 1.21 -13.79
C THR A 112 23.89 0.54 -15.01
N ARG A 113 23.15 -0.59 -14.84
CA ARG A 113 22.53 -1.35 -15.95
C ARG A 113 23.45 -1.61 -17.13
N ASN A 114 24.69 -1.99 -16.82
CA ASN A 114 25.70 -2.29 -17.86
C ASN A 114 25.26 -3.37 -18.86
N ALA A 115 24.34 -4.24 -18.46
CA ALA A 115 23.78 -5.24 -19.38
C ALA A 115 23.09 -4.59 -20.60
N ILE A 116 22.29 -3.52 -20.40
CA ILE A 116 21.64 -2.78 -21.49
C ILE A 116 22.70 -2.09 -22.35
N LEU A 117 23.72 -1.46 -21.74
CA LEU A 117 24.83 -0.87 -22.48
C LEU A 117 25.49 -1.89 -23.40
N ASN A 118 25.92 -3.04 -22.84
CA ASN A 118 26.65 -4.06 -23.59
C ASN A 118 25.78 -4.67 -24.70
N THR A 119 24.52 -5.02 -24.40
CA THR A 119 23.63 -5.60 -25.42
C THR A 119 23.32 -4.60 -26.54
N THR A 120 23.08 -3.34 -26.22
CA THR A 120 22.84 -2.28 -27.23
C THR A 120 24.11 -2.07 -28.06
N TYR A 121 25.27 -1.94 -27.41
CA TYR A 121 26.55 -1.80 -28.10
C TYR A 121 26.80 -2.95 -29.08
N ASP A 122 26.66 -4.20 -28.62
CA ASP A 122 26.87 -5.40 -29.44
C ASP A 122 25.92 -5.43 -30.65
N ASN A 123 24.64 -5.07 -30.45
CA ASN A 123 23.66 -5.00 -31.54
C ASN A 123 24.04 -3.96 -32.58
N LEU A 124 24.50 -2.79 -32.15
CA LEU A 124 24.91 -1.70 -33.04
C LEU A 124 26.17 -2.07 -33.83
N ILE A 125 27.18 -2.64 -33.20
CA ILE A 125 28.40 -3.09 -33.88
C ILE A 125 28.10 -4.24 -34.87
N ASN A 126 27.26 -5.18 -34.48
CA ASN A 126 26.85 -6.27 -35.36
C ASN A 126 26.09 -5.75 -36.60
N ASP A 127 25.23 -4.74 -36.45
CA ASP A 127 24.52 -4.13 -37.56
C ASP A 127 25.49 -3.38 -38.51
N LEU A 128 26.46 -2.61 -37.99
CA LEU A 128 27.49 -1.95 -38.78
C LEU A 128 28.32 -2.97 -39.58
N ASN A 129 28.77 -4.03 -38.93
CA ASN A 129 29.52 -5.08 -39.60
C ASN A 129 28.70 -5.78 -40.69
N SER A 130 27.40 -6.00 -40.45
CA SER A 130 26.49 -6.63 -41.45
C SER A 130 26.29 -5.74 -42.68
N ARG A 131 26.39 -4.45 -42.53
CA ARG A 131 26.31 -3.44 -43.59
C ARG A 131 27.67 -3.19 -44.28
N GLY A 132 28.75 -3.85 -43.83
CA GLY A 132 30.09 -3.67 -44.37
C GLY A 132 30.73 -2.32 -43.99
N VAL A 133 30.27 -1.65 -42.95
CA VAL A 133 30.84 -0.40 -42.46
C VAL A 133 32.07 -0.74 -41.61
N GLU A 134 33.22 -0.14 -41.96
CA GLU A 134 34.46 -0.29 -41.18
C GLU A 134 34.30 0.39 -39.80
N VAL A 135 34.48 -0.37 -38.72
CA VAL A 135 34.38 0.11 -37.36
C VAL A 135 35.73 0.75 -36.96
N THR A 136 35.85 2.05 -37.24
CA THR A 136 37.00 2.86 -36.79
C THR A 136 36.82 3.28 -35.34
N SER A 137 37.90 3.78 -34.70
CA SER A 137 37.82 4.30 -33.31
C SER A 137 36.79 5.42 -33.12
N ASP A 138 36.55 6.24 -34.15
CA ASP A 138 35.57 7.31 -34.10
C ASP A 138 34.15 6.76 -34.18
N VAL A 139 33.91 5.76 -35.03
CA VAL A 139 32.62 5.06 -35.11
C VAL A 139 32.32 4.32 -33.81
N GLU A 140 33.31 3.61 -33.26
CA GLU A 140 33.15 2.91 -31.99
C GLU A 140 32.79 3.87 -30.85
N SER A 141 33.49 5.02 -30.77
CA SER A 141 33.18 6.05 -29.78
C SER A 141 31.76 6.61 -29.93
N ALA A 142 31.26 6.81 -31.16
CA ALA A 142 29.90 7.25 -31.43
C ALA A 142 28.87 6.18 -31.01
N VAL A 143 29.15 4.90 -31.28
CA VAL A 143 28.28 3.79 -30.84
C VAL A 143 28.20 3.72 -29.32
N VAL A 144 29.31 3.89 -28.60
CA VAL A 144 29.33 3.93 -27.13
C VAL A 144 28.45 5.05 -26.61
N VAL A 145 28.47 6.25 -27.21
CA VAL A 145 27.63 7.39 -26.79
C VAL A 145 26.16 7.05 -26.95
N VAL A 146 25.76 6.45 -28.06
CA VAL A 146 24.35 6.06 -28.29
C VAL A 146 23.92 4.96 -27.30
N ALA A 147 24.73 3.94 -27.11
CA ALA A 147 24.45 2.86 -26.18
C ALA A 147 24.38 3.37 -24.73
N ASP A 148 25.24 4.33 -24.35
CA ASP A 148 25.22 4.95 -23.02
C ASP A 148 23.97 5.83 -22.79
N ALA A 149 23.51 6.56 -23.82
CA ALA A 149 22.25 7.29 -23.77
C ALA A 149 21.06 6.34 -23.51
N CYS A 150 21.00 5.22 -24.23
CA CYS A 150 19.98 4.18 -24.00
C CYS A 150 20.05 3.60 -22.58
N ARG A 151 21.26 3.32 -22.09
CA ARG A 151 21.49 2.85 -20.72
C ARG A 151 21.02 3.83 -19.67
N LEU A 152 21.32 5.12 -19.84
CA LEU A 152 20.93 6.17 -18.89
C LEU A 152 19.41 6.33 -18.83
N ASP A 153 18.74 6.36 -19.97
CA ASP A 153 17.27 6.42 -20.00
C ASP A 153 16.65 5.18 -19.35
N TYR A 154 17.15 4.00 -19.67
CA TYR A 154 16.70 2.76 -19.06
C TYR A 154 16.88 2.78 -17.54
N ALA A 155 18.08 3.15 -17.06
CA ALA A 155 18.38 3.24 -15.64
C ALA A 155 17.48 4.24 -14.91
N ASN A 156 17.24 5.41 -15.51
CA ASN A 156 16.35 6.43 -14.96
C ASN A 156 14.91 5.96 -14.81
N TYR A 157 14.44 5.09 -15.71
CA TYR A 157 13.07 4.61 -15.70
C TYR A 157 12.85 3.44 -14.74
N VAL A 158 13.81 2.50 -14.66
CA VAL A 158 13.70 1.32 -13.78
C VAL A 158 14.21 1.56 -12.36
N THR A 159 14.84 2.71 -12.11
CA THR A 159 15.28 3.10 -10.76
C THR A 159 14.18 3.92 -10.08
N VAL A 160 13.90 3.63 -8.82
CA VAL A 160 12.91 4.40 -8.06
C VAL A 160 13.43 5.82 -7.84
N PRO A 161 12.71 6.85 -8.33
CA PRO A 161 13.14 8.23 -8.16
C PRO A 161 13.18 8.61 -6.68
N LEU A 162 14.13 9.45 -6.29
CA LEU A 162 14.32 9.90 -4.90
C LEU A 162 14.53 8.74 -3.91
N ALA A 163 15.17 7.65 -4.35
CA ALA A 163 15.32 6.42 -3.58
C ALA A 163 15.86 6.65 -2.16
N SER A 164 16.84 7.51 -1.96
CA SER A 164 17.42 7.80 -0.64
C SER A 164 16.43 8.46 0.33
N GLN A 165 15.60 9.38 -0.18
CA GLN A 165 14.57 10.05 0.62
C GLN A 165 13.42 9.11 0.95
N LEU A 166 12.98 8.33 -0.05
CA LEU A 166 11.95 7.31 0.13
C LEU A 166 12.41 6.23 1.11
N TYR A 167 13.65 5.76 1.00
CA TYR A 167 14.22 4.81 1.94
C TYR A 167 14.22 5.33 3.38
N THR A 168 14.68 6.57 3.59
CA THR A 168 14.68 7.19 4.92
C THR A 168 13.28 7.25 5.53
N PHE A 169 12.27 7.52 4.70
CA PHE A 169 10.87 7.52 5.12
C PHE A 169 10.36 6.11 5.44
N ILE A 170 10.60 5.14 4.55
CA ILE A 170 10.23 3.73 4.73
C ILE A 170 10.90 3.15 5.98
N GLU A 171 12.18 3.42 6.19
CA GLU A 171 12.94 2.97 7.34
C GLU A 171 12.36 3.48 8.66
N LYS A 172 12.04 4.78 8.73
CA LYS A 172 11.37 5.37 9.89
C LYS A 172 9.99 4.72 10.14
N CYS A 173 9.20 4.55 9.08
CA CYS A 173 7.90 3.89 9.18
C CYS A 173 8.05 2.44 9.64
N SER A 174 8.98 1.69 9.08
CA SER A 174 9.22 0.28 9.43
C SER A 174 9.68 0.07 10.87
N ARG A 175 10.33 1.07 11.48
CA ARG A 175 10.69 1.04 12.91
C ARG A 175 9.54 1.44 13.81
N VAL A 176 8.81 2.50 13.47
CA VAL A 176 7.78 3.09 14.34
C VAL A 176 6.44 2.37 14.24
N VAL A 177 6.01 2.02 13.04
CA VAL A 177 4.66 1.46 12.80
C VAL A 177 4.44 0.12 13.52
N PRO A 178 5.34 -0.88 13.51
CA PRO A 178 5.13 -2.12 14.26
C PRO A 178 4.99 -1.91 15.76
N VAL A 179 5.79 -0.98 16.33
CA VAL A 179 5.71 -0.61 17.74
C VAL A 179 4.37 0.07 18.04
N ALA A 180 3.94 0.98 17.18
CA ALA A 180 2.64 1.63 17.29
C ALA A 180 1.48 0.61 17.21
N VAL A 181 1.55 -0.36 16.29
CA VAL A 181 0.57 -1.47 16.20
C VAL A 181 0.50 -2.24 17.51
N ALA A 182 1.65 -2.62 18.08
CA ALA A 182 1.69 -3.37 19.34
C ALA A 182 1.08 -2.56 20.49
N ILE A 183 1.45 -1.29 20.64
CA ILE A 183 0.89 -0.39 21.67
C ILE A 183 -0.61 -0.23 21.47
N MET A 184 -1.07 0.04 20.26
CA MET A 184 -2.49 0.24 19.95
C MET A 184 -3.30 -1.04 20.19
N ALA A 185 -2.76 -2.22 19.87
CA ALA A 185 -3.41 -3.50 20.13
C ALA A 185 -3.59 -3.73 21.64
N VAL A 186 -2.56 -3.43 22.45
CA VAL A 186 -2.64 -3.53 23.91
C VAL A 186 -3.66 -2.53 24.48
N LEU A 187 -3.61 -1.26 24.03
CA LEU A 187 -4.57 -0.23 24.46
C LEU A 187 -6.01 -0.61 24.09
N CYS A 188 -6.25 -1.13 22.89
CA CYS A 188 -7.56 -1.66 22.49
C CYS A 188 -8.00 -2.80 23.41
N ALA A 189 -7.15 -3.79 23.66
CA ALA A 189 -7.48 -4.92 24.52
C ALA A 189 -7.81 -4.48 25.95
N VAL A 190 -6.99 -3.61 26.54
CA VAL A 190 -7.21 -3.06 27.89
C VAL A 190 -8.50 -2.24 27.94
N SER A 191 -8.72 -1.34 26.95
CA SER A 191 -9.93 -0.52 26.88
C SER A 191 -11.19 -1.37 26.79
N LEU A 192 -11.22 -2.38 25.92
CA LEU A 192 -12.34 -3.31 25.79
C LEU A 192 -12.55 -4.15 27.06
N PHE A 193 -11.48 -4.61 27.70
CA PHE A 193 -11.57 -5.37 28.94
C PHE A 193 -12.14 -4.52 30.09
N VAL A 194 -11.61 -3.30 30.29
CA VAL A 194 -12.08 -2.37 31.34
C VAL A 194 -13.54 -1.99 31.08
N MET A 195 -13.90 -1.72 29.83
CA MET A 195 -15.29 -1.42 29.43
C MET A 195 -16.24 -2.56 29.82
N LEU A 196 -15.85 -3.82 29.55
CA LEU A 196 -16.66 -5.00 29.93
C LEU A 196 -16.81 -5.13 31.45
N ARG A 197 -15.75 -4.83 32.22
CA ARG A 197 -15.77 -4.84 33.68
C ARG A 197 -16.68 -3.76 34.26
N LEU A 198 -16.59 -2.52 33.72
CA LEU A 198 -17.40 -1.38 34.18
C LEU A 198 -18.87 -1.51 33.79
N ALA A 199 -19.18 -2.22 32.71
CA ALA A 199 -20.55 -2.44 32.25
C ALA A 199 -21.46 -3.12 33.27
N GLY A 200 -20.90 -3.83 34.27
CA GLY A 200 -21.62 -4.42 35.43
C GLY A 200 -22.67 -5.47 35.05
N SER A 201 -23.03 -5.61 33.78
CA SER A 201 -23.84 -6.70 33.25
C SER A 201 -23.37 -7.07 31.86
N SER A 202 -23.32 -8.38 31.59
CA SER A 202 -22.93 -8.94 30.29
C SER A 202 -23.71 -8.33 29.11
N ARG A 203 -25.01 -8.04 29.28
CA ARG A 203 -25.83 -7.44 28.23
C ARG A 203 -25.45 -6.02 27.87
N TYR A 204 -25.17 -5.19 28.86
CA TYR A 204 -24.77 -3.81 28.62
C TYR A 204 -23.36 -3.77 28.03
N GLY A 205 -22.46 -4.64 28.50
CA GLY A 205 -21.11 -4.77 27.93
C GLY A 205 -21.13 -5.13 26.44
N VAL A 206 -21.96 -6.13 26.04
CA VAL A 206 -22.10 -6.50 24.63
C VAL A 206 -22.67 -5.35 23.77
N ARG A 207 -23.59 -4.53 24.30
CA ARG A 207 -24.09 -3.33 23.60
C ARG A 207 -23.01 -2.29 23.40
N CYS A 208 -22.19 -2.03 24.43
CA CYS A 208 -21.08 -1.11 24.32
C CYS A 208 -20.02 -1.60 23.31
N LEU A 209 -19.74 -2.91 23.29
CA LEU A 209 -18.90 -3.55 22.27
C LEU A 209 -19.46 -3.37 20.85
N THR A 210 -20.74 -3.69 20.66
CA THR A 210 -21.42 -3.52 19.36
C THR A 210 -21.29 -2.08 18.88
N PHE A 211 -21.53 -1.10 19.78
CA PHE A 211 -21.37 0.30 19.44
C PHE A 211 -19.94 0.66 19.05
N ALA A 212 -18.93 0.20 19.82
CA ALA A 212 -17.53 0.48 19.52
C ALA A 212 -17.11 -0.06 18.14
N PHE A 213 -17.48 -1.31 17.81
CA PHE A 213 -17.17 -1.90 16.51
C PHE A 213 -17.97 -1.26 15.37
N THR A 214 -19.25 -0.93 15.56
CA THR A 214 -20.03 -0.22 14.54
C THR A 214 -19.47 1.17 14.24
N ALA A 215 -19.09 1.92 15.27
CA ALA A 215 -18.49 3.24 15.10
C ALA A 215 -17.10 3.15 14.43
N ALA A 216 -16.27 2.18 14.80
CA ALA A 216 -15.00 1.93 14.13
C ALA A 216 -15.19 1.54 12.66
N ALA A 217 -16.17 0.68 12.36
CA ALA A 217 -16.52 0.33 10.98
C ALA A 217 -16.94 1.55 10.17
N ALA A 218 -17.78 2.42 10.75
CA ALA A 218 -18.23 3.65 10.11
C ALA A 218 -17.03 4.59 9.84
N LEU A 219 -16.11 4.77 10.78
CA LEU A 219 -14.91 5.59 10.59
C LEU A 219 -14.03 5.04 9.45
N CYS A 220 -13.81 3.73 9.40
CA CYS A 220 -13.06 3.10 8.32
C CYS A 220 -13.77 3.23 6.97
N ALA A 221 -15.10 3.08 6.94
CA ALA A 221 -15.89 3.26 5.72
C ALA A 221 -15.83 4.72 5.22
N LEU A 222 -15.92 5.70 6.12
CA LEU A 222 -15.75 7.12 5.79
C LEU A 222 -14.36 7.40 5.20
N ALA A 223 -13.31 6.82 5.77
CA ALA A 223 -11.96 6.94 5.22
C ALA A 223 -11.88 6.39 3.79
N ALA A 224 -12.47 5.22 3.54
CA ALA A 224 -12.45 4.58 2.23
C ALA A 224 -13.29 5.31 1.15
N THR A 225 -14.42 5.91 1.53
CA THR A 225 -15.42 6.42 0.57
C THR A 225 -15.44 7.93 0.40
N ILE A 226 -15.06 8.69 1.42
CA ILE A 226 -15.17 10.16 1.40
C ILE A 226 -13.80 10.82 1.32
N ILE A 227 -12.83 10.35 2.10
CA ILE A 227 -11.52 11.02 2.17
C ILE A 227 -10.78 10.88 0.84
N PHE A 228 -10.78 9.70 0.24
CA PHE A 228 -10.09 9.47 -1.03
C PHE A 228 -10.63 10.33 -2.19
N PRO A 229 -11.95 10.34 -2.50
CA PRO A 229 -12.49 11.18 -3.57
C PRO A 229 -12.31 12.70 -3.31
N ALA A 230 -12.23 13.11 -2.03
CA ALA A 230 -12.01 14.52 -1.67
C ALA A 230 -10.57 14.98 -1.98
N ILE A 231 -9.61 14.05 -2.08
CA ILE A 231 -8.25 14.34 -2.52
C ILE A 231 -8.24 14.35 -4.05
N HIS A 232 -8.32 15.54 -4.66
CA HIS A 232 -8.31 15.72 -6.13
C HIS A 232 -6.93 15.35 -6.71
N MET A 233 -6.58 14.06 -6.68
CA MET A 233 -5.31 13.54 -7.20
C MET A 233 -5.14 13.81 -8.70
N GLU A 234 -6.24 13.94 -9.43
CA GLU A 234 -6.22 14.26 -10.86
C GLU A 234 -5.71 15.68 -11.15
N ALA A 235 -5.83 16.59 -10.19
CA ALA A 235 -5.34 17.97 -10.31
C ALA A 235 -3.81 18.08 -10.10
N LEU A 236 -3.13 17.02 -9.66
CA LEU A 236 -1.68 17.03 -9.48
C LEU A 236 -0.98 17.05 -10.85
N SER A 237 -0.16 18.08 -11.07
CA SER A 237 0.70 18.20 -12.26
C SER A 237 1.96 17.36 -12.10
N ILE A 238 1.82 16.03 -12.12
CA ILE A 238 2.94 15.09 -12.05
C ILE A 238 3.27 14.63 -13.47
N ASN A 239 4.51 14.84 -13.88
CA ASN A 239 5.07 14.33 -15.12
C ASN A 239 6.16 13.27 -14.81
N PRO A 240 6.23 12.13 -15.52
CA PRO A 240 5.33 11.67 -16.59
C PRO A 240 3.97 11.15 -16.08
N ALA A 241 3.00 11.05 -16.99
CA ALA A 241 1.64 10.60 -16.69
C ALA A 241 1.57 9.21 -16.04
N SER A 242 2.50 8.33 -16.39
CA SER A 242 2.65 6.98 -15.80
C SER A 242 2.94 7.01 -14.30
N VAL A 243 3.81 7.93 -13.86
CA VAL A 243 4.09 8.14 -12.42
C VAL A 243 2.87 8.66 -11.70
N LYS A 244 2.13 9.60 -12.31
CA LYS A 244 0.86 10.09 -11.77
C LYS A 244 -0.13 8.95 -11.58
N GLN A 245 -0.31 8.10 -12.60
CA GLN A 245 -1.23 6.95 -12.54
C GLN A 245 -0.82 5.95 -11.45
N LEU A 246 0.48 5.68 -11.32
CA LEU A 246 1.01 4.84 -10.24
C LEU A 246 0.65 5.39 -8.86
N ILE A 247 0.86 6.69 -8.63
CA ILE A 247 0.55 7.34 -7.35
C ILE A 247 -0.95 7.27 -7.07
N VAL A 248 -1.80 7.57 -8.06
CA VAL A 248 -3.26 7.50 -7.93
C VAL A 248 -3.69 6.07 -7.56
N THR A 249 -3.21 5.07 -8.30
CA THR A 249 -3.50 3.65 -8.05
C THR A 249 -3.03 3.21 -6.66
N TYR A 250 -1.82 3.63 -6.26
CA TYR A 250 -1.28 3.33 -4.94
C TYR A 250 -2.15 3.87 -3.81
N VAL A 251 -2.53 5.16 -3.90
CA VAL A 251 -3.34 5.83 -2.88
C VAL A 251 -4.76 5.25 -2.88
N GLN A 252 -5.36 5.02 -4.05
CA GLN A 252 -6.68 4.40 -4.16
C GLN A 252 -6.74 3.04 -3.47
N ASN A 253 -5.78 2.18 -3.74
CA ASN A 253 -5.71 0.85 -3.13
C ASN A 253 -5.37 0.91 -1.63
N LEU A 254 -4.59 1.90 -1.18
CA LEU A 254 -4.33 2.14 0.23
C LEU A 254 -5.64 2.47 0.97
N PHE A 255 -6.45 3.40 0.45
CA PHE A 255 -7.75 3.72 1.03
C PHE A 255 -8.74 2.56 0.91
N GLY A 256 -8.67 1.76 -0.16
CA GLY A 256 -9.45 0.52 -0.31
C GLY A 256 -9.22 -0.49 0.83
N ARG A 257 -8.02 -0.52 1.43
CA ARG A 257 -7.73 -1.35 2.61
C ARG A 257 -8.55 -0.95 3.83
N PHE A 258 -8.90 0.33 4.00
CA PHE A 258 -9.84 0.74 5.06
C PHE A 258 -11.23 0.15 4.86
N GLY A 259 -11.69 -0.03 3.61
CA GLY A 259 -12.93 -0.72 3.29
C GLY A 259 -12.95 -2.16 3.81
N LEU A 260 -11.82 -2.87 3.72
CA LEU A 260 -11.69 -4.22 4.28
C LEU A 260 -11.82 -4.22 5.80
N PHE A 261 -11.20 -3.27 6.52
CA PHE A 261 -11.38 -3.12 7.97
C PHE A 261 -12.82 -2.73 8.34
N ALA A 262 -13.49 -1.90 7.53
CA ALA A 262 -14.90 -1.58 7.72
C ALA A 262 -15.79 -2.84 7.65
N ILE A 263 -15.51 -3.75 6.70
CA ILE A 263 -16.22 -5.03 6.58
C ILE A 263 -15.92 -5.92 7.78
N ILE A 264 -14.68 -6.06 8.20
CA ILE A 264 -14.29 -6.89 9.35
C ILE A 264 -14.97 -6.40 10.63
N TYR A 265 -14.86 -5.11 10.94
CA TYR A 265 -15.47 -4.54 12.14
C TYR A 265 -17.00 -4.57 12.06
N GLY A 266 -17.58 -4.34 10.89
CA GLY A 266 -19.01 -4.49 10.63
C GLY A 266 -19.52 -5.91 10.87
N ALA A 267 -18.81 -6.92 10.39
CA ALA A 267 -19.13 -8.33 10.62
C ALA A 267 -19.09 -8.68 12.11
N VAL A 268 -18.07 -8.23 12.84
CA VAL A 268 -18.00 -8.41 14.30
C VAL A 268 -19.19 -7.74 15.00
N ALA A 269 -19.55 -6.52 14.62
CA ALA A 269 -20.69 -5.80 15.16
C ALA A 269 -22.03 -6.55 14.93
N VAL A 270 -22.22 -7.10 13.74
CA VAL A 270 -23.42 -7.89 13.40
C VAL A 270 -23.49 -9.18 14.23
N ILE A 271 -22.38 -9.89 14.40
CA ILE A 271 -22.32 -11.08 15.23
C ILE A 271 -22.68 -10.74 16.70
N LEU A 272 -22.11 -9.66 17.25
CA LEU A 272 -22.43 -9.21 18.61
C LEU A 272 -23.90 -8.81 18.77
N LEU A 273 -24.46 -8.15 17.75
CA LEU A 273 -25.89 -7.80 17.71
C LEU A 273 -26.77 -9.04 17.72
N ALA A 274 -26.47 -10.03 16.87
CA ALA A 274 -27.21 -11.29 16.79
C ALA A 274 -27.16 -12.04 18.13
N LEU A 275 -26.01 -12.10 18.79
CA LEU A 275 -25.87 -12.68 20.14
C LEU A 275 -26.74 -11.97 21.18
N THR A 276 -26.85 -10.64 21.08
CA THR A 276 -27.70 -9.85 21.98
C THR A 276 -29.19 -10.15 21.79
N ILE A 277 -29.63 -10.30 20.55
CA ILE A 277 -31.02 -10.61 20.19
C ILE A 277 -31.38 -12.04 20.63
N THR A 278 -30.54 -13.02 20.34
CA THR A 278 -30.79 -14.43 20.71
C THR A 278 -30.81 -14.63 22.21
N ALA A 279 -29.93 -13.97 22.95
CA ALA A 279 -29.94 -13.98 24.43
C ALA A 279 -31.25 -13.38 25.01
N ARG A 280 -31.82 -12.38 24.33
CA ARG A 280 -33.10 -11.75 24.73
C ARG A 280 -34.29 -12.68 24.46
N SER A 281 -34.31 -13.36 23.32
CA SER A 281 -35.40 -14.28 22.96
C SER A 281 -35.47 -15.50 23.86
N ARG A 282 -34.30 -16.07 24.20
CA ARG A 282 -34.23 -17.24 25.13
C ARG A 282 -34.77 -16.92 26.51
N MET A 283 -34.64 -15.68 27.00
CA MET A 283 -35.13 -15.31 28.31
C MET A 283 -36.63 -15.02 28.34
N LYS A 284 -37.19 -14.46 27.25
CA LYS A 284 -38.64 -14.31 27.13
C LYS A 284 -39.33 -15.67 27.13
N ARG A 285 -38.74 -16.69 26.49
CA ARG A 285 -39.28 -18.06 26.50
C ARG A 285 -39.28 -18.69 27.93
N ARG A 286 -38.21 -18.38 28.72
CA ARG A 286 -38.15 -18.91 30.13
C ARG A 286 -39.06 -18.17 31.11
N GLN A 287 -39.58 -17.01 30.80
CA GLN A 287 -40.52 -16.28 31.63
C GLN A 287 -41.98 -16.62 31.29
N ASN A 288 -42.22 -17.28 30.15
CA ASN A 288 -43.57 -17.69 29.71
C ASN A 288 -43.87 -19.21 30.00
N ILE A 289 -42.94 -19.88 30.68
CA ILE A 289 -43.07 -21.25 31.27
C ILE A 289 -43.10 -21.09 32.78
#